data_d1e38fe82b57e4d2214df87413a60555
#
_entry.id   d1e38fe82b57e4d2214df87413a60555
#
_cell.length_a   1.000
_cell.length_b   1.000
_cell.length_c   1.000
_cell.angle_alpha   90.00
_cell.angle_beta   90.00
_cell.angle_gamma   90.00
#
_symmetry.space_group_name_H-M   'P 1'
#
loop_
_entity.id
_entity.type
_entity.pdbx_description
1 polymer ?
#
loop_
_entity_poly.entity_id
_entity_poly.type
_entity_poly.pdbx_seq_one_letter_code
_entity_poly.pdbx_strand_id
1 'polypeptide(L)'
;MLTLGCAYYPEDWDETMIEKDAEQMRSVGMKLVRIGEFAWSHMEKSDGIFSFEWLHKVFQIFQKNDLDIILGTPTAAAPPWLVRKHPEILYVDFFGQRAYPGVRQYTCCTSPVYRRYAARIVERMVSEFHSYSNLFAWQIDNELEINQVNCCCPACKSGFREYLKRKYKTLEAVNQAWKTTFWSSEYSDWEEIEIGDMDRNLNPSLVLESQRYRNLVYLAYIENQASIIRKGCPGLPIVTNNCGDPVDRHALFQRLSAAGGDLYVNPAHRLPTIAFWMDLLRGFRPGTLPWLLECSTTPWEPVKNLLELLMVHYHARGADFQLYFHWRSHSGGFEKSHGSFVGFCGTERPGLASFRKAAKKLLPVLKEFGDLPPPECRAGILYDFDAQYNYSQGFRSRSAEYGSKLRAFHEHLFAGGINSDLVPPDADFRKYALLLIPAHPHVSQKFADRLKNYVQEGGVVLLGAESGLFDDESNYISTSGPGHLQDLFGLEIRDYIRFRKSDFPNGCITFSGHFGGKTVRSECDCWIASIHPLDAEVLCTFDSGLYQGQPACTLHRFGKGVALYCGAAASDLKFERELIHYAASLAGLPLL
;
A
#
# COMPACT_ATOMS: atom_id res chain seq x y z
N MET A 1 -11.13 20.20 7.74
CA MET A 1 -10.98 21.41 6.83
C MET A 1 -9.73 21.23 5.99
N LEU A 2 -9.80 21.49 4.67
CA LEU A 2 -8.65 21.34 3.78
C LEU A 2 -7.47 22.21 4.19
N THR A 3 -6.33 21.57 4.43
CA THR A 3 -5.05 22.21 4.77
C THR A 3 -4.05 21.96 3.64
N LEU A 4 -3.56 23.01 3.03
CA LEU A 4 -2.61 22.97 1.94
C LEU A 4 -1.19 23.22 2.45
N GLY A 5 -0.23 22.51 1.88
CA GLY A 5 1.17 22.63 2.26
C GLY A 5 2.13 22.16 1.17
N CYS A 6 3.40 22.05 1.53
CA CYS A 6 4.43 21.55 0.62
C CYS A 6 5.59 20.90 1.39
N ALA A 7 6.38 20.09 0.71
CA ALA A 7 7.72 19.74 1.14
C ALA A 7 8.68 20.90 0.83
N TYR A 8 9.63 21.13 1.74
CA TYR A 8 10.64 22.15 1.58
C TYR A 8 11.96 21.70 2.21
N TYR A 9 13.07 22.10 1.63
CA TYR A 9 14.41 21.70 2.06
C TYR A 9 15.23 22.95 2.44
N PRO A 10 15.00 23.50 3.67
CA PRO A 10 15.66 24.74 4.10
C PRO A 10 17.18 24.61 4.22
N GLU A 11 17.70 23.38 4.38
CA GLU A 11 19.13 23.11 4.42
C GLU A 11 19.89 23.45 3.11
N ASP A 12 19.17 23.63 2.00
CA ASP A 12 19.72 24.04 0.70
C ASP A 12 19.85 25.56 0.53
N TRP A 13 19.29 26.37 1.46
CA TRP A 13 19.08 27.80 1.26
C TRP A 13 19.58 28.65 2.43
N ASP A 14 19.96 29.90 2.14
CA ASP A 14 20.25 30.88 3.18
C ASP A 14 18.97 31.41 3.87
N GLU A 15 19.17 32.06 5.02
CA GLU A 15 18.09 32.56 5.88
C GLU A 15 17.16 33.56 5.13
N THR A 16 17.76 34.45 4.31
CA THR A 16 16.99 35.45 3.53
C THR A 16 16.07 34.78 2.52
N MET A 17 16.56 33.70 1.89
CA MET A 17 15.75 32.92 0.95
C MET A 17 14.61 32.18 1.65
N ILE A 18 14.89 31.62 2.84
CA ILE A 18 13.87 30.91 3.65
C ILE A 18 12.78 31.87 4.08
N GLU A 19 13.11 33.10 4.53
CA GLU A 19 12.12 34.13 4.89
C GLU A 19 11.21 34.47 3.70
N LYS A 20 11.81 34.73 2.53
CA LYS A 20 11.06 35.05 1.31
C LYS A 20 10.15 33.89 0.87
N ASP A 21 10.62 32.66 0.95
CA ASP A 21 9.83 31.49 0.61
C ASP A 21 8.66 31.29 1.58
N ALA A 22 8.88 31.49 2.90
CA ALA A 22 7.83 31.42 3.90
C ALA A 22 6.72 32.46 3.66
N GLU A 23 7.10 33.72 3.36
CA GLU A 23 6.14 34.77 3.01
C GLU A 23 5.33 34.42 1.77
N GLN A 24 5.98 33.86 0.74
CA GLN A 24 5.30 33.44 -0.47
C GLN A 24 4.36 32.25 -0.23
N MET A 25 4.78 31.22 0.52
CA MET A 25 3.93 30.08 0.90
C MET A 25 2.66 30.57 1.61
N ARG A 26 2.82 31.46 2.58
CA ARG A 26 1.70 32.03 3.31
C ARG A 26 0.75 32.81 2.40
N SER A 27 1.29 33.61 1.47
CA SER A 27 0.53 34.45 0.54
C SER A 27 -0.36 33.67 -0.42
N VAL A 28 -0.01 32.42 -0.74
CA VAL A 28 -0.80 31.56 -1.62
C VAL A 28 -1.73 30.60 -0.85
N GLY A 29 -1.81 30.73 0.48
CA GLY A 29 -2.74 29.97 1.31
C GLY A 29 -2.21 28.66 1.87
N MET A 30 -0.90 28.42 1.81
CA MET A 30 -0.29 27.29 2.51
C MET A 30 -0.24 27.53 4.02
N LYS A 31 -0.38 26.45 4.78
CA LYS A 31 -0.37 26.43 6.23
C LYS A 31 0.61 25.41 6.81
N LEU A 32 1.03 24.43 6.03
CA LEU A 32 1.78 23.29 6.53
C LEU A 32 3.02 23.06 5.66
N VAL A 33 4.18 22.90 6.30
CA VAL A 33 5.44 22.65 5.59
C VAL A 33 6.13 21.44 6.18
N ARG A 34 6.47 20.46 5.33
CA ARG A 34 7.25 19.29 5.72
C ARG A 34 8.72 19.57 5.46
N ILE A 35 9.58 19.33 6.47
CA ILE A 35 11.02 19.61 6.42
C ILE A 35 11.82 18.54 7.17
N GLY A 36 13.09 18.39 6.83
CA GLY A 36 14.11 17.75 7.67
C GLY A 36 14.35 16.26 7.42
N GLU A 37 13.54 15.57 6.61
CA GLU A 37 13.57 14.12 6.41
C GLU A 37 14.87 13.58 5.80
N PHE A 38 15.73 14.44 5.24
CA PHE A 38 17.03 14.07 4.67
C PHE A 38 18.23 14.81 5.30
N ALA A 39 17.99 15.67 6.29
CA ALA A 39 18.98 16.60 6.81
C ALA A 39 19.91 16.03 7.90
N TRP A 40 20.09 14.70 8.03
CA TRP A 40 20.87 14.11 9.13
C TRP A 40 22.31 14.65 9.19
N SER A 41 23.04 14.69 8.07
CA SER A 41 24.41 15.20 8.05
C SER A 41 24.50 16.70 8.39
N HIS A 42 23.42 17.45 8.20
CA HIS A 42 23.33 18.85 8.60
C HIS A 42 22.99 19.01 10.09
N MET A 43 22.20 18.10 10.65
CA MET A 43 21.86 18.05 12.08
C MET A 43 22.97 17.44 12.94
N GLU A 44 23.76 16.50 12.39
CA GLU A 44 24.85 15.82 13.07
C GLU A 44 26.06 15.71 12.12
N LYS A 45 26.96 16.70 12.18
CA LYS A 45 28.11 16.84 11.26
C LYS A 45 29.18 15.75 11.43
N SER A 46 29.29 15.22 12.63
CA SER A 46 30.12 14.06 12.99
C SER A 46 29.54 13.39 14.22
N ASP A 47 30.02 12.22 14.53
CA ASP A 47 29.47 11.39 15.63
C ASP A 47 29.35 12.14 16.96
N GLY A 48 28.12 12.40 17.38
CA GLY A 48 27.80 13.10 18.62
C GLY A 48 27.92 14.64 18.57
N ILE A 49 28.30 15.24 17.43
CA ILE A 49 28.41 16.69 17.27
C ILE A 49 27.16 17.20 16.54
N PHE A 50 26.20 17.62 17.32
CA PHE A 50 24.91 18.10 16.84
C PHE A 50 24.92 19.61 16.57
N SER A 51 24.14 20.06 15.59
CA SER A 51 23.99 21.45 15.16
C SER A 51 22.55 21.69 14.71
N PHE A 52 21.72 22.27 15.60
CA PHE A 52 20.30 22.53 15.34
C PHE A 52 19.97 24.02 15.21
N GLU A 53 20.94 24.92 15.34
CA GLU A 53 20.74 26.36 15.32
C GLU A 53 20.06 26.86 14.04
N TRP A 54 20.43 26.28 12.90
CA TRP A 54 19.79 26.57 11.63
C TRP A 54 18.30 26.16 11.61
N LEU A 55 17.98 25.00 12.18
CA LEU A 55 16.61 24.49 12.20
C LEU A 55 15.74 25.26 13.21
N HIS A 56 16.30 25.71 14.34
CA HIS A 56 15.61 26.63 15.24
C HIS A 56 15.23 27.95 14.54
N LYS A 57 16.10 28.48 13.70
CA LYS A 57 15.79 29.68 12.89
C LYS A 57 14.65 29.40 11.90
N VAL A 58 14.66 28.23 11.22
CA VAL A 58 13.56 27.83 10.33
C VAL A 58 12.24 27.78 11.08
N PHE A 59 12.20 27.17 12.27
CA PHE A 59 11.00 27.16 13.12
C PHE A 59 10.50 28.56 13.46
N GLN A 60 11.39 29.46 13.82
CA GLN A 60 11.04 30.87 14.14
C GLN A 60 10.52 31.63 12.91
N ILE A 61 11.15 31.46 11.73
CA ILE A 61 10.72 32.10 10.49
C ILE A 61 9.31 31.59 10.12
N PHE A 62 9.07 30.28 10.22
CA PHE A 62 7.78 29.71 9.89
C PHE A 62 6.70 30.13 10.90
N GLN A 63 7.02 30.17 12.19
CA GLN A 63 6.10 30.66 13.22
C GLN A 63 5.69 32.11 12.95
N LYS A 64 6.65 33.00 12.63
CA LYS A 64 6.39 34.39 12.25
C LYS A 64 5.45 34.51 11.04
N ASN A 65 5.51 33.55 10.12
CA ASN A 65 4.67 33.51 8.92
C ASN A 65 3.39 32.67 9.08
N ASP A 66 3.03 32.26 10.29
CA ASP A 66 1.82 31.47 10.57
C ASP A 66 1.81 30.15 9.75
N LEU A 67 2.97 29.49 9.67
CA LEU A 67 3.19 28.19 9.04
C LEU A 67 3.49 27.14 10.10
N ASP A 68 2.80 26.02 10.03
CA ASP A 68 3.01 24.86 10.87
C ASP A 68 3.97 23.87 10.18
N ILE A 69 4.63 23.04 10.99
CA ILE A 69 5.71 22.15 10.55
C ILE A 69 5.34 20.68 10.76
N ILE A 70 5.50 19.87 9.73
CA ILE A 70 5.72 18.43 9.86
C ILE A 70 7.23 18.21 9.86
N LEU A 71 7.78 17.77 11.00
CA LEU A 71 9.21 17.51 11.12
C LEU A 71 9.52 16.05 10.79
N GLY A 72 10.30 15.85 9.74
CA GLY A 72 10.74 14.52 9.29
C GLY A 72 11.91 14.00 10.12
N THR A 73 11.89 12.72 10.53
CA THR A 73 13.09 12.06 11.05
C THR A 73 14.03 11.77 9.88
N PRO A 74 15.33 12.13 9.96
CA PRO A 74 16.22 12.13 8.80
C PRO A 74 16.82 10.76 8.48
N THR A 75 16.10 9.71 8.85
CA THR A 75 16.64 8.33 8.87
C THR A 75 16.62 7.64 7.50
N ALA A 76 15.98 8.22 6.48
CA ALA A 76 16.05 7.72 5.12
C ALA A 76 17.46 7.88 4.48
N ALA A 77 18.29 8.81 4.99
CA ALA A 77 19.61 9.10 4.46
C ALA A 77 20.65 9.18 5.58
N ALA A 78 21.31 8.07 5.89
CA ALA A 78 22.38 8.03 6.88
C ALA A 78 23.57 8.91 6.46
N PRO A 79 24.23 9.64 7.39
CA PRO A 79 25.35 10.49 7.03
C PRO A 79 26.60 9.68 6.68
N PRO A 80 27.48 10.19 5.79
CA PRO A 80 28.69 9.48 5.35
C PRO A 80 29.64 9.07 6.50
N TRP A 81 29.72 9.88 7.57
CA TRP A 81 30.56 9.56 8.73
C TRP A 81 30.08 8.28 9.45
N LEU A 82 28.74 8.05 9.49
CA LEU A 82 28.14 6.86 10.10
C LEU A 82 28.46 5.60 9.29
N VAL A 83 28.34 5.68 7.96
CA VAL A 83 28.70 4.59 7.05
C VAL A 83 30.18 4.27 7.13
N ARG A 84 31.06 5.29 7.18
CA ARG A 84 32.50 5.11 7.34
C ARG A 84 32.84 4.40 8.65
N LYS A 85 32.17 4.77 9.73
CA LYS A 85 32.39 4.19 11.06
C LYS A 85 31.82 2.77 11.20
N HIS A 86 30.68 2.53 10.56
CA HIS A 86 29.90 1.31 10.66
C HIS A 86 29.43 0.81 9.29
N PRO A 87 30.34 0.33 8.43
CA PRO A 87 29.98 -0.13 7.08
C PRO A 87 29.03 -1.34 7.08
N GLU A 88 28.91 -2.04 8.21
CA GLU A 88 27.97 -3.15 8.42
C GLU A 88 26.49 -2.71 8.46
N ILE A 89 26.21 -1.41 8.53
CA ILE A 89 24.82 -0.92 8.46
C ILE A 89 24.25 -0.91 7.05
N LEU A 90 25.11 -1.02 6.02
CA LEU A 90 24.66 -1.07 4.63
C LEU A 90 23.89 -2.37 4.37
N TYR A 91 22.81 -2.30 3.62
CA TYR A 91 22.12 -3.51 3.20
C TYR A 91 23.02 -4.34 2.26
N VAL A 92 22.75 -5.64 2.20
CA VAL A 92 23.38 -6.59 1.29
C VAL A 92 22.27 -7.26 0.48
N ASP A 93 22.36 -7.23 -0.84
CA ASP A 93 21.35 -7.85 -1.69
C ASP A 93 21.47 -9.40 -1.71
N PHE A 94 20.59 -10.03 -2.46
CA PHE A 94 20.57 -11.49 -2.61
C PHE A 94 21.86 -12.05 -3.24
N PHE A 95 22.57 -11.24 -4.05
CA PHE A 95 23.84 -11.64 -4.67
C PHE A 95 25.06 -11.42 -3.77
N GLY A 96 24.86 -10.93 -2.55
CA GLY A 96 25.92 -10.59 -1.63
C GLY A 96 26.56 -9.21 -1.89
N GLN A 97 25.98 -8.40 -2.78
CA GLN A 97 26.48 -7.06 -3.06
C GLN A 97 26.01 -6.09 -1.98
N ARG A 98 26.96 -5.35 -1.42
CA ARG A 98 26.67 -4.31 -0.44
C ARG A 98 26.17 -3.06 -1.15
N ALA A 99 25.16 -2.40 -0.59
CA ALA A 99 24.63 -1.14 -1.09
C ALA A 99 25.73 -0.09 -1.25
N TYR A 100 25.66 0.68 -2.33
CA TYR A 100 26.55 1.82 -2.54
C TYR A 100 26.01 3.02 -1.74
N PRO A 101 26.83 3.64 -0.86
CA PRO A 101 26.41 4.78 -0.07
C PRO A 101 26.26 6.05 -0.93
N GLY A 102 25.43 7.00 -0.48
CA GLY A 102 25.23 8.29 -1.16
C GLY A 102 23.92 8.39 -1.94
N VAL A 103 23.05 7.41 -1.78
CA VAL A 103 21.62 7.47 -2.15
C VAL A 103 20.78 7.52 -0.88
N ARG A 104 19.47 7.47 -0.97
CA ARG A 104 18.59 7.25 0.19
C ARG A 104 18.31 5.75 0.39
N GLN A 105 17.94 5.35 1.63
CA GLN A 105 17.50 3.99 1.99
C GLN A 105 18.51 2.87 1.67
N TYR A 106 19.78 3.13 1.89
CA TYR A 106 20.85 2.15 1.66
C TYR A 106 21.31 1.42 2.94
N THR A 107 20.58 1.60 4.03
CA THR A 107 20.87 1.03 5.34
C THR A 107 19.92 -0.11 5.70
N CYS A 108 20.41 -1.07 6.49
CA CYS A 108 19.63 -2.22 6.93
C CYS A 108 18.83 -1.89 8.20
N CYS A 109 17.50 -1.91 8.13
CA CYS A 109 16.61 -1.70 9.28
C CYS A 109 16.70 -2.81 10.35
N THR A 110 17.30 -3.97 10.05
CA THR A 110 17.59 -5.02 11.04
C THR A 110 18.84 -4.72 11.86
N SER A 111 19.77 -3.89 11.33
CA SER A 111 21.03 -3.60 12.01
C SER A 111 20.81 -2.95 13.39
N PRO A 112 21.27 -3.57 14.48
CA PRO A 112 21.14 -2.96 15.82
C PRO A 112 21.97 -1.68 15.96
N VAL A 113 23.06 -1.58 15.21
CA VAL A 113 23.90 -0.38 15.15
C VAL A 113 23.11 0.77 14.52
N TYR A 114 22.52 0.54 13.34
CA TYR A 114 21.73 1.55 12.66
C TYR A 114 20.53 2.02 13.51
N ARG A 115 19.77 1.08 14.08
CA ARG A 115 18.63 1.39 14.96
C ARG A 115 19.03 2.24 16.17
N ARG A 116 20.19 2.00 16.77
CA ARG A 116 20.70 2.80 17.89
C ARG A 116 21.00 4.25 17.46
N TYR A 117 21.63 4.43 16.29
CA TYR A 117 21.92 5.77 15.77
C TYR A 117 20.65 6.49 15.31
N ALA A 118 19.72 5.80 14.67
CA ALA A 118 18.40 6.34 14.32
C ALA A 118 17.62 6.77 15.55
N ALA A 119 17.59 5.97 16.62
CA ALA A 119 16.96 6.35 17.88
C ALA A 119 17.63 7.59 18.48
N ARG A 120 18.97 7.65 18.50
CA ARG A 120 19.73 8.77 19.07
C ARG A 120 19.41 10.11 18.38
N ILE A 121 19.38 10.14 17.04
CA ILE A 121 19.05 11.40 16.34
C ILE A 121 17.61 11.82 16.61
N VAL A 122 16.67 10.88 16.64
CA VAL A 122 15.26 11.17 16.95
C VAL A 122 15.10 11.67 18.39
N GLU A 123 15.79 11.06 19.38
CA GLU A 123 15.81 11.55 20.77
C GLU A 123 16.31 12.98 20.87
N ARG A 124 17.39 13.31 20.15
CA ARG A 124 17.92 14.67 20.10
C ARG A 124 16.94 15.66 19.47
N MET A 125 16.34 15.32 18.33
CA MET A 125 15.34 16.16 17.67
C MET A 125 14.12 16.40 18.56
N VAL A 126 13.61 15.36 19.21
CA VAL A 126 12.49 15.49 20.16
C VAL A 126 12.86 16.43 21.32
N SER A 127 14.05 16.26 21.90
CA SER A 127 14.52 17.15 22.99
C SER A 127 14.61 18.61 22.59
N GLU A 128 15.02 18.90 21.34
CA GLU A 128 15.20 20.29 20.84
C GLU A 128 13.88 20.95 20.42
N PHE A 129 12.94 20.18 19.81
CA PHE A 129 11.81 20.78 19.11
C PHE A 129 10.44 20.55 19.77
N HIS A 130 10.31 19.70 20.79
CA HIS A 130 9.02 19.35 21.41
C HIS A 130 8.21 20.54 21.93
N SER A 131 8.84 21.67 22.25
CA SER A 131 8.19 22.86 22.84
C SER A 131 7.70 23.89 21.81
N TYR A 132 8.00 23.72 20.53
CA TYR A 132 7.56 24.66 19.50
C TYR A 132 6.07 24.54 19.24
N SER A 133 5.32 25.64 19.34
CA SER A 133 3.87 25.67 19.13
C SER A 133 3.44 25.42 17.68
N ASN A 134 4.34 25.65 16.71
CA ASN A 134 4.13 25.38 15.30
C ASN A 134 4.69 24.02 14.86
N LEU A 135 5.12 23.14 15.78
CA LEU A 135 5.35 21.74 15.49
C LEU A 135 3.99 21.02 15.45
N PHE A 136 3.50 20.75 14.26
CA PHE A 136 2.18 20.17 14.04
C PHE A 136 2.20 18.63 14.12
N ALA A 137 3.18 18.00 13.49
CA ALA A 137 3.29 16.54 13.41
C ALA A 137 4.73 16.08 13.19
N TRP A 138 4.96 14.78 13.37
CA TRP A 138 6.20 14.11 12.99
C TRP A 138 5.96 13.18 11.81
N GLN A 139 6.86 13.20 10.83
CA GLN A 139 6.96 12.14 9.83
C GLN A 139 8.14 11.24 10.17
N ILE A 140 7.92 9.93 10.24
CA ILE A 140 9.02 8.96 10.43
C ILE A 140 9.55 8.53 9.08
N ASP A 141 10.88 8.70 8.89
CA ASP A 141 11.58 8.28 7.67
C ASP A 141 10.96 8.90 6.40
N ASN A 142 11.27 8.38 5.23
CA ASN A 142 10.67 8.80 3.96
C ASN A 142 10.59 7.64 2.99
N GLU A 143 9.38 7.37 2.48
CA GLU A 143 9.11 6.35 1.45
C GLU A 143 9.81 5.02 1.73
N LEU A 144 9.60 4.47 2.89
CA LEU A 144 10.24 3.24 3.36
C LEU A 144 10.08 2.12 2.31
N GLU A 145 11.17 1.45 1.94
CA GLU A 145 11.24 0.35 0.96
C GLU A 145 11.04 0.69 -0.53
N ILE A 146 10.80 1.93 -0.92
CA ILE A 146 10.61 2.23 -2.36
C ILE A 146 11.85 1.93 -3.20
N ASN A 147 13.05 2.13 -2.62
CA ASN A 147 14.31 1.94 -3.34
C ASN A 147 15.18 0.82 -2.75
N GLN A 148 14.70 0.09 -1.74
CA GLN A 148 15.49 -0.96 -1.13
C GLN A 148 15.32 -2.29 -1.86
N VAL A 149 16.43 -2.97 -1.98
CA VAL A 149 16.48 -4.39 -2.34
C VAL A 149 16.35 -5.20 -1.05
N ASN A 150 15.67 -6.32 -1.10
CA ASN A 150 15.52 -7.25 0.02
C ASN A 150 16.87 -7.55 0.68
N CYS A 151 17.09 -7.06 1.90
CA CYS A 151 18.36 -7.22 2.58
C CYS A 151 18.61 -8.66 3.04
N CYS A 152 19.78 -9.20 2.70
CA CYS A 152 20.27 -10.52 3.07
C CYS A 152 21.56 -10.45 3.89
N CYS A 153 21.83 -9.36 4.62
CA CYS A 153 23.00 -9.21 5.46
C CYS A 153 23.01 -10.22 6.62
N PRO A 154 24.15 -10.45 7.30
CA PRO A 154 24.23 -11.40 8.42
C PRO A 154 23.20 -11.15 9.53
N ALA A 155 22.89 -9.88 9.85
CA ALA A 155 21.88 -9.54 10.84
C ALA A 155 20.48 -9.97 10.40
N CYS A 156 20.15 -9.78 9.11
CA CYS A 156 18.86 -10.23 8.55
C CYS A 156 18.76 -11.77 8.56
N LYS A 157 19.78 -12.48 8.12
CA LYS A 157 19.81 -13.96 8.13
C LYS A 157 19.63 -14.51 9.53
N SER A 158 20.41 -14.02 10.49
CA SER A 158 20.28 -14.44 11.89
C SER A 158 18.90 -14.14 12.48
N GLY A 159 18.38 -12.93 12.24
CA GLY A 159 17.05 -12.53 12.70
C GLY A 159 15.93 -13.36 12.08
N PHE A 160 16.05 -13.73 10.81
CA PHE A 160 15.10 -14.61 10.12
C PHE A 160 15.08 -16.01 10.72
N ARG A 161 16.24 -16.61 10.96
CA ARG A 161 16.36 -17.92 11.61
C ARG A 161 15.75 -17.91 13.01
N GLU A 162 15.99 -16.87 13.79
CA GLU A 162 15.36 -16.71 15.12
C GLU A 162 13.84 -16.53 15.04
N TYR A 163 13.34 -15.85 14.02
CA TYR A 163 11.91 -15.77 13.73
C TYR A 163 11.32 -17.16 13.44
N LEU A 164 11.97 -17.93 12.57
CA LEU A 164 11.52 -19.29 12.22
C LEU A 164 11.57 -20.24 13.43
N LYS A 165 12.64 -20.20 14.24
CA LYS A 165 12.75 -20.98 15.48
C LYS A 165 11.60 -20.68 16.44
N ARG A 166 11.19 -19.42 16.55
CA ARG A 166 10.03 -19.03 17.38
C ARG A 166 8.72 -19.54 16.82
N LYS A 167 8.54 -19.52 15.49
CA LYS A 167 7.31 -19.95 14.81
C LYS A 167 7.19 -21.48 14.79
N TYR A 168 8.17 -22.16 14.26
CA TYR A 168 8.11 -23.61 13.97
C TYR A 168 8.69 -24.51 15.06
N LYS A 169 9.53 -24.00 15.93
CA LYS A 169 10.19 -24.69 17.04
C LYS A 169 11.28 -25.69 16.63
N THR A 170 11.06 -26.53 15.63
CA THR A 170 12.01 -27.54 15.14
C THR A 170 12.22 -27.46 13.64
N LEU A 171 13.34 -27.99 13.14
CA LEU A 171 13.62 -28.10 11.71
C LEU A 171 12.67 -29.07 11.00
N GLU A 172 12.29 -30.16 11.69
CA GLU A 172 11.31 -31.12 11.17
C GLU A 172 9.97 -30.44 10.90
N ALA A 173 9.53 -29.52 11.77
CA ALA A 173 8.31 -28.75 11.57
C ALA A 173 8.43 -27.80 10.37
N VAL A 174 9.60 -27.17 10.15
CA VAL A 174 9.86 -26.37 8.95
C VAL A 174 9.81 -27.25 7.70
N ASN A 175 10.53 -28.36 7.69
CA ASN A 175 10.60 -29.28 6.56
C ASN A 175 9.22 -29.82 6.18
N GLN A 176 8.41 -30.18 7.18
CA GLN A 176 7.04 -30.64 6.97
C GLN A 176 6.14 -29.52 6.45
N ALA A 177 6.19 -28.33 7.05
CA ALA A 177 5.35 -27.20 6.66
C ALA A 177 5.67 -26.68 5.25
N TRP A 178 6.95 -26.63 4.89
CA TRP A 178 7.40 -26.10 3.59
C TRP A 178 7.52 -27.17 2.49
N LYS A 179 7.24 -28.45 2.80
CA LYS A 179 7.36 -29.57 1.84
C LYS A 179 8.75 -29.63 1.18
N THR A 180 9.80 -29.49 1.98
CA THR A 180 11.19 -29.32 1.50
C THR A 180 11.81 -30.56 0.85
N THR A 181 11.16 -31.73 0.87
CA THR A 181 11.53 -32.91 0.06
C THR A 181 11.58 -32.60 -1.44
N PHE A 182 10.82 -31.60 -1.90
CA PHE A 182 10.87 -31.14 -3.28
C PHE A 182 12.25 -30.54 -3.59
N TRP A 183 12.91 -31.02 -4.64
CA TRP A 183 14.25 -30.66 -5.09
C TRP A 183 15.35 -30.84 -4.02
N SER A 184 15.18 -31.82 -3.11
CA SER A 184 16.18 -32.13 -2.07
C SER A 184 16.55 -30.92 -1.20
N SER A 185 15.55 -30.16 -0.77
CA SER A 185 15.72 -28.92 -0.02
C SER A 185 15.49 -29.09 1.49
N GLU A 186 15.55 -30.33 2.03
CA GLU A 186 15.39 -30.59 3.45
C GLU A 186 16.55 -29.99 4.26
N TYR A 187 16.21 -29.24 5.30
CA TYR A 187 17.17 -28.64 6.20
C TYR A 187 17.54 -29.59 7.34
N SER A 188 18.83 -29.69 7.63
CA SER A 188 19.40 -30.44 8.75
C SER A 188 20.01 -29.54 9.84
N ASP A 189 20.28 -28.27 9.48
CA ASP A 189 20.73 -27.22 10.38
C ASP A 189 20.01 -25.91 10.10
N TRP A 190 19.75 -25.12 11.14
CA TRP A 190 19.17 -23.79 11.01
C TRP A 190 20.03 -22.84 10.16
N GLU A 191 21.36 -23.02 10.16
CA GLU A 191 22.30 -22.22 9.40
C GLU A 191 22.22 -22.43 7.87
N GLU A 192 21.56 -23.51 7.42
CA GLU A 192 21.30 -23.80 6.02
C GLU A 192 20.14 -22.95 5.45
N ILE A 193 19.32 -22.37 6.34
CA ILE A 193 18.17 -21.57 5.89
C ILE A 193 18.63 -20.15 5.54
N GLU A 194 18.48 -19.78 4.27
CA GLU A 194 18.74 -18.45 3.75
C GLU A 194 17.42 -17.66 3.58
N ILE A 195 17.50 -16.32 3.55
CA ILE A 195 16.32 -15.49 3.26
C ILE A 195 15.94 -15.62 1.78
N GLY A 196 14.67 -15.88 1.51
CA GLY A 196 14.14 -15.99 0.14
C GLY A 196 14.00 -14.64 -0.57
N ASP A 197 14.03 -14.71 -1.91
CA ASP A 197 13.83 -13.59 -2.82
C ASP A 197 12.69 -13.91 -3.78
N MET A 198 11.82 -12.92 -4.06
CA MET A 198 10.65 -13.10 -4.93
C MET A 198 11.00 -13.35 -6.39
N ASP A 199 12.13 -12.82 -6.85
CA ASP A 199 12.56 -12.92 -8.25
C ASP A 199 13.24 -14.26 -8.60
N ARG A 200 13.18 -15.24 -7.67
CA ARG A 200 13.78 -16.56 -7.82
C ARG A 200 12.73 -17.66 -7.72
N ASN A 201 13.00 -18.76 -8.39
CA ASN A 201 12.18 -19.98 -8.30
C ASN A 201 12.50 -20.76 -7.01
N LEU A 202 12.35 -20.10 -5.87
CA LEU A 202 12.57 -20.67 -4.55
C LEU A 202 11.30 -21.39 -4.04
N ASN A 203 11.42 -22.07 -2.92
CA ASN A 203 10.28 -22.62 -2.21
C ASN A 203 9.28 -21.50 -1.86
N PRO A 204 7.99 -21.58 -2.25
CA PRO A 204 7.00 -20.53 -1.98
C PRO A 204 6.83 -20.20 -0.50
N SER A 205 6.88 -21.20 0.38
CA SER A 205 6.80 -20.99 1.84
C SER A 205 7.99 -20.19 2.36
N LEU A 206 9.21 -20.48 1.88
CA LEU A 206 10.41 -19.72 2.22
C LEU A 206 10.27 -18.25 1.80
N VAL A 207 9.77 -17.99 0.60
CA VAL A 207 9.59 -16.62 0.10
C VAL A 207 8.54 -15.89 0.93
N LEU A 208 7.39 -16.50 1.18
CA LEU A 208 6.31 -15.92 1.98
C LEU A 208 6.79 -15.58 3.40
N GLU A 209 7.47 -16.52 4.08
CA GLU A 209 8.01 -16.29 5.42
C GLU A 209 9.09 -15.21 5.45
N SER A 210 9.88 -15.10 4.37
CA SER A 210 10.86 -14.03 4.24
C SER A 210 10.19 -12.65 4.15
N GLN A 211 9.08 -12.53 3.43
CA GLN A 211 8.33 -11.27 3.36
C GLN A 211 7.64 -10.95 4.70
N ARG A 212 7.03 -11.94 5.35
CA ARG A 212 6.46 -11.78 6.70
C ARG A 212 7.50 -11.31 7.71
N TYR A 213 8.69 -11.89 7.69
CA TYR A 213 9.80 -11.47 8.56
C TYR A 213 10.25 -10.03 8.26
N ARG A 214 10.45 -9.69 6.99
CA ARG A 214 10.83 -8.32 6.59
C ARG A 214 9.79 -7.29 7.04
N ASN A 215 8.52 -7.58 6.84
CA ASN A 215 7.44 -6.74 7.36
C ASN A 215 7.58 -6.50 8.86
N LEU A 216 7.80 -7.53 9.67
CA LEU A 216 8.01 -7.40 11.13
C LEU A 216 9.22 -6.51 11.45
N VAL A 217 10.30 -6.60 10.67
CA VAL A 217 11.50 -5.76 10.84
C VAL A 217 11.16 -4.28 10.62
N TYR A 218 10.41 -3.97 9.55
CA TYR A 218 10.04 -2.58 9.25
C TYR A 218 9.07 -2.01 10.26
N LEU A 219 8.07 -2.78 10.67
CA LEU A 219 7.15 -2.39 11.73
C LEU A 219 7.89 -2.09 13.05
N ALA A 220 8.88 -2.91 13.40
CA ALA A 220 9.70 -2.69 14.58
C ALA A 220 10.66 -1.50 14.44
N TYR A 221 11.12 -1.20 13.23
CA TYR A 221 11.94 -0.03 12.96
C TYR A 221 11.15 1.28 13.09
N ILE A 222 9.96 1.33 12.54
CA ILE A 222 9.04 2.47 12.70
C ILE A 222 8.65 2.66 14.17
N GLU A 223 8.30 1.58 14.87
CA GLU A 223 7.90 1.64 16.28
C GLU A 223 9.04 2.12 17.19
N ASN A 224 10.28 1.78 16.88
CA ASN A 224 11.45 2.28 17.61
C ASN A 224 11.50 3.82 17.64
N GLN A 225 11.24 4.47 16.50
CA GLN A 225 11.20 5.93 16.41
C GLN A 225 9.89 6.50 16.98
N ALA A 226 8.74 5.89 16.64
CA ALA A 226 7.43 6.35 17.10
C ALA A 226 7.31 6.35 18.62
N SER A 227 7.87 5.37 19.32
CA SER A 227 7.86 5.30 20.79
C SER A 227 8.62 6.45 21.44
N ILE A 228 9.75 6.86 20.85
CA ILE A 228 10.53 8.03 21.31
C ILE A 228 9.71 9.31 21.15
N ILE A 229 9.11 9.48 19.96
CA ILE A 229 8.30 10.67 19.67
C ILE A 229 7.08 10.74 20.59
N ARG A 230 6.33 9.63 20.75
CA ARG A 230 5.16 9.60 21.66
C ARG A 230 5.51 9.96 23.10
N LYS A 231 6.68 9.53 23.57
CA LYS A 231 7.16 9.83 24.92
C LYS A 231 7.51 11.31 25.11
N GLY A 232 8.17 11.92 24.12
CA GLY A 232 8.63 13.30 24.22
C GLY A 232 7.64 14.34 23.73
N CYS A 233 6.75 13.97 22.81
CA CYS A 233 5.73 14.83 22.20
C CYS A 233 4.33 14.19 22.33
N PRO A 234 3.81 13.98 23.55
CA PRO A 234 2.52 13.31 23.73
C PRO A 234 1.40 14.10 23.04
N GLY A 235 0.59 13.40 22.24
CA GLY A 235 -0.57 13.97 21.55
C GLY A 235 -0.27 14.57 20.18
N LEU A 236 0.98 14.75 19.78
CA LEU A 236 1.28 15.16 18.41
C LEU A 236 1.08 13.99 17.43
N PRO A 237 0.49 14.23 16.25
CA PRO A 237 0.36 13.22 15.22
C PRO A 237 1.72 12.69 14.75
N ILE A 238 1.76 11.38 14.49
CA ILE A 238 2.92 10.71 13.88
C ILE A 238 2.43 10.04 12.61
N VAL A 239 3.09 10.33 11.51
CA VAL A 239 2.79 9.78 10.18
C VAL A 239 4.05 9.25 9.50
N THR A 240 3.89 8.53 8.43
CA THR A 240 4.91 8.29 7.41
C THR A 240 4.23 8.35 6.05
N ASN A 241 5.00 8.56 5.00
CA ASN A 241 4.46 8.62 3.65
C ASN A 241 4.41 7.23 3.00
N ASN A 242 4.41 7.18 1.69
CA ASN A 242 4.27 5.93 0.95
C ASN A 242 5.33 4.90 1.35
N CYS A 243 4.96 3.62 1.30
CA CYS A 243 5.86 2.51 1.59
C CYS A 243 5.82 1.51 0.44
N GLY A 244 7.00 1.01 0.06
CA GLY A 244 7.15 -0.10 -0.87
C GLY A 244 6.83 -1.46 -0.24
N ASP A 245 6.93 -2.51 -1.01
CA ASP A 245 6.86 -3.89 -0.53
C ASP A 245 8.23 -4.29 0.10
N PRO A 246 8.24 -5.08 1.17
CA PRO A 246 7.17 -5.84 1.77
C PRO A 246 6.60 -5.23 3.07
N VAL A 247 6.02 -4.08 3.03
CA VAL A 247 5.39 -3.49 4.22
C VAL A 247 3.88 -3.73 4.18
N ASP A 248 3.35 -4.40 5.20
CA ASP A 248 1.92 -4.47 5.44
C ASP A 248 1.41 -3.10 5.92
N ARG A 249 0.79 -2.37 5.00
CA ARG A 249 0.34 -1.01 5.24
C ARG A 249 -0.79 -0.93 6.25
N HIS A 250 -1.67 -1.95 6.33
CA HIS A 250 -2.67 -2.02 7.40
C HIS A 250 -2.00 -2.11 8.77
N ALA A 251 -1.08 -3.07 8.94
CA ALA A 251 -0.37 -3.25 10.20
C ALA A 251 0.48 -2.02 10.56
N LEU A 252 1.07 -1.35 9.58
CA LEU A 252 1.86 -0.14 9.76
C LEU A 252 1.00 1.03 10.25
N PHE A 253 -0.04 1.39 9.50
CA PHE A 253 -0.81 2.59 9.79
C PHE A 253 -1.68 2.47 11.04
N GLN A 254 -1.99 1.24 11.51
CA GLN A 254 -2.58 1.06 12.84
C GLN A 254 -1.67 1.55 13.99
N ARG A 255 -0.37 1.63 13.78
CA ARG A 255 0.63 2.12 14.76
C ARG A 255 0.84 3.63 14.70
N LEU A 256 0.34 4.30 13.66
CA LEU A 256 0.52 5.72 13.39
C LEU A 256 -0.79 6.50 13.55
N SER A 257 -0.76 7.82 13.47
CA SER A 257 -1.94 8.66 13.69
C SER A 257 -2.88 8.70 12.49
N ALA A 258 -2.35 8.58 11.28
CA ALA A 258 -3.10 8.54 10.02
C ALA A 258 -2.35 7.71 8.99
N ALA A 259 -3.05 7.26 7.96
CA ALA A 259 -2.41 6.72 6.76
C ALA A 259 -1.88 7.88 5.91
N GLY A 260 -0.57 7.85 5.65
CA GLY A 260 0.10 8.80 4.78
C GLY A 260 0.42 8.19 3.41
N GLY A 261 0.45 9.00 2.36
CA GLY A 261 0.80 8.52 1.04
C GLY A 261 1.19 9.61 0.07
N ASP A 262 1.83 9.19 -1.01
CA ASP A 262 2.32 10.03 -2.08
C ASP A 262 1.57 9.70 -3.37
N LEU A 263 1.07 10.72 -4.04
CA LEU A 263 0.28 10.52 -5.25
C LEU A 263 0.72 11.46 -6.37
N TYR A 264 1.61 10.97 -7.20
CA TYR A 264 2.08 11.67 -8.39
C TYR A 264 1.24 11.31 -9.60
N VAL A 265 0.33 12.21 -9.97
CA VAL A 265 -0.58 12.03 -11.08
C VAL A 265 0.08 12.46 -12.38
N ASN A 266 -0.04 11.64 -13.42
CA ASN A 266 0.37 11.94 -14.79
C ASN A 266 -0.85 11.86 -15.74
N PRO A 267 -0.74 12.32 -17.00
CA PRO A 267 -1.85 12.34 -17.96
C PRO A 267 -2.49 10.99 -18.27
N ALA A 268 -1.79 9.88 -18.02
CA ALA A 268 -2.35 8.54 -18.20
C ALA A 268 -3.26 8.11 -17.04
N HIS A 269 -3.19 8.78 -15.90
CA HIS A 269 -4.04 8.48 -14.75
C HIS A 269 -5.44 9.06 -14.96
N ARG A 270 -6.44 8.18 -14.94
CA ARG A 270 -7.85 8.56 -14.96
C ARG A 270 -8.38 8.78 -13.54
N LEU A 271 -9.48 9.49 -13.39
CA LEU A 271 -10.11 9.73 -12.07
C LEU A 271 -10.38 8.46 -11.28
N PRO A 272 -10.85 7.33 -11.87
CA PRO A 272 -11.01 6.08 -11.12
C PRO A 272 -9.71 5.56 -10.49
N THR A 273 -8.58 5.69 -11.19
CA THR A 273 -7.26 5.29 -10.66
C THR A 273 -6.85 6.15 -9.47
N ILE A 274 -7.10 7.45 -9.53
CA ILE A 274 -6.84 8.38 -8.43
C ILE A 274 -7.75 8.07 -7.24
N ALA A 275 -9.03 7.79 -7.50
CA ALA A 275 -9.99 7.37 -6.48
C ALA A 275 -9.53 6.08 -5.79
N PHE A 276 -9.06 5.09 -6.55
CA PHE A 276 -8.53 3.84 -6.01
C PHE A 276 -7.41 4.08 -4.98
N TRP A 277 -6.42 4.92 -5.32
CA TRP A 277 -5.31 5.21 -4.40
C TRP A 277 -5.78 5.92 -3.13
N MET A 278 -6.73 6.85 -3.25
CA MET A 278 -7.29 7.54 -2.09
C MET A 278 -8.11 6.62 -1.20
N ASP A 279 -8.93 5.75 -1.80
CA ASP A 279 -9.75 4.78 -1.07
C ASP A 279 -8.89 3.68 -0.43
N LEU A 280 -7.78 3.30 -1.07
CA LEU A 280 -6.77 2.41 -0.51
C LEU A 280 -6.11 3.02 0.75
N LEU A 281 -5.67 4.27 0.68
CA LEU A 281 -5.09 4.97 1.84
C LEU A 281 -6.11 5.06 2.99
N ARG A 282 -7.36 5.42 2.71
CA ARG A 282 -8.42 5.47 3.72
C ARG A 282 -8.65 4.10 4.36
N GLY A 283 -8.65 3.04 3.55
CA GLY A 283 -8.83 1.66 4.00
C GLY A 283 -7.74 1.16 4.93
N PHE A 284 -6.50 1.64 4.80
CA PHE A 284 -5.38 1.23 5.67
C PHE A 284 -5.57 1.64 7.13
N ARG A 285 -6.30 2.72 7.41
CA ARG A 285 -6.64 3.14 8.77
C ARG A 285 -8.08 3.62 8.85
N PRO A 286 -9.04 2.70 8.95
CA PRO A 286 -10.46 3.04 9.05
C PRO A 286 -10.75 3.97 10.22
N GLY A 287 -11.62 4.96 10.00
CA GLY A 287 -12.00 5.95 11.01
C GLY A 287 -11.07 7.16 11.12
N THR A 288 -10.01 7.23 10.31
CA THR A 288 -9.17 8.41 10.18
C THR A 288 -9.14 8.89 8.72
N LEU A 289 -8.94 10.18 8.51
CA LEU A 289 -8.75 10.72 7.17
C LEU A 289 -7.30 10.54 6.72
N PRO A 290 -7.06 10.15 5.46
CA PRO A 290 -5.72 9.97 4.93
C PRO A 290 -5.02 11.32 4.71
N TRP A 291 -3.69 11.33 4.84
CA TRP A 291 -2.85 12.49 4.56
C TRP A 291 -2.10 12.28 3.23
N LEU A 292 -2.25 13.20 2.29
CA LEU A 292 -1.36 13.26 1.14
C LEU A 292 -0.11 14.05 1.53
N LEU A 293 0.98 13.33 1.75
CA LEU A 293 2.26 13.89 2.18
C LEU A 293 3.11 14.34 0.99
N GLU A 294 2.79 13.82 -0.21
CA GLU A 294 3.35 14.30 -1.47
C GLU A 294 2.33 14.22 -2.59
N CYS A 295 2.21 15.28 -3.36
CA CYS A 295 1.50 15.29 -4.64
C CYS A 295 2.14 16.27 -5.63
N SER A 296 1.86 16.09 -6.93
CA SER A 296 2.53 16.84 -8.00
C SER A 296 2.25 18.34 -7.94
N THR A 297 3.31 19.16 -8.04
CA THR A 297 3.24 20.63 -8.20
C THR A 297 2.98 21.04 -9.63
N THR A 298 3.40 20.22 -10.58
CA THR A 298 3.29 20.51 -12.01
C THR A 298 2.31 19.55 -12.62
N PRO A 299 1.06 19.98 -12.87
CA PRO A 299 0.18 19.21 -13.69
C PRO A 299 0.80 19.16 -15.10
N TRP A 300 0.90 17.95 -15.63
CA TRP A 300 1.38 17.75 -16.98
C TRP A 300 0.47 18.53 -17.95
N GLU A 301 1.03 19.59 -18.54
CA GLU A 301 0.35 20.31 -19.61
C GLU A 301 -0.01 19.34 -20.76
N PRO A 302 -1.21 19.45 -21.37
CA PRO A 302 -2.05 20.65 -21.36
C PRO A 302 -3.44 20.47 -20.69
N VAL A 303 -3.55 19.76 -19.57
CA VAL A 303 -4.86 19.55 -18.93
C VAL A 303 -5.26 20.80 -18.15
N LYS A 304 -6.15 21.59 -18.74
CA LYS A 304 -6.66 22.82 -18.13
C LYS A 304 -7.35 22.53 -16.79
N ASN A 305 -7.00 23.30 -15.76
CA ASN A 305 -7.56 23.21 -14.40
C ASN A 305 -7.32 21.86 -13.69
N LEU A 306 -6.29 21.10 -14.08
CA LEU A 306 -6.01 19.80 -13.46
C LEU A 306 -5.76 19.92 -11.96
N LEU A 307 -4.95 20.88 -11.49
CA LEU A 307 -4.70 21.10 -10.05
C LEU A 307 -5.99 21.37 -9.27
N GLU A 308 -6.89 22.21 -9.83
CA GLU A 308 -8.20 22.48 -9.22
C GLU A 308 -9.02 21.19 -9.08
N LEU A 309 -9.10 20.40 -10.16
CA LEU A 309 -9.81 19.12 -10.16
C LEU A 309 -9.21 18.14 -9.13
N LEU A 310 -7.89 18.00 -9.09
CA LEU A 310 -7.20 17.10 -8.16
C LEU A 310 -7.40 17.52 -6.71
N MET A 311 -7.27 18.82 -6.40
CA MET A 311 -7.48 19.36 -5.05
C MET A 311 -8.88 19.04 -4.52
N VAL A 312 -9.92 19.21 -5.36
CA VAL A 312 -11.30 18.85 -5.02
C VAL A 312 -11.46 17.35 -4.89
N HIS A 313 -10.89 16.58 -5.83
CA HIS A 313 -11.05 15.12 -5.84
C HIS A 313 -10.41 14.47 -4.64
N TYR A 314 -9.19 14.90 -4.25
CA TYR A 314 -8.51 14.42 -3.05
C TYR A 314 -9.31 14.74 -1.78
N HIS A 315 -9.80 15.98 -1.66
CA HIS A 315 -10.59 16.39 -0.50
C HIS A 315 -11.93 15.62 -0.42
N ALA A 316 -12.63 15.46 -1.54
CA ALA A 316 -13.89 14.68 -1.60
C ALA A 316 -13.69 13.19 -1.24
N ARG A 317 -12.46 12.67 -1.34
CA ARG A 317 -12.07 11.32 -0.91
C ARG A 317 -11.48 11.26 0.50
N GLY A 318 -11.49 12.38 1.22
CA GLY A 318 -11.11 12.47 2.63
C GLY A 318 -9.70 12.99 2.88
N ALA A 319 -8.93 13.43 1.87
CA ALA A 319 -7.63 14.05 2.11
C ALA A 319 -7.76 15.49 2.56
N ASP A 320 -7.75 15.71 3.87
CA ASP A 320 -7.76 17.05 4.46
C ASP A 320 -6.38 17.71 4.44
N PHE A 321 -5.31 16.94 4.36
CA PHE A 321 -3.93 17.43 4.24
C PHE A 321 -3.40 17.09 2.86
N GLN A 322 -3.01 18.13 2.09
CA GLN A 322 -2.46 17.98 0.75
C GLN A 322 -1.14 18.75 0.66
N LEU A 323 -0.01 18.02 0.71
CA LEU A 323 1.32 18.58 0.61
C LEU A 323 1.88 18.34 -0.79
N TYR A 324 2.36 19.39 -1.41
CA TYR A 324 2.89 19.34 -2.77
C TYR A 324 4.40 19.18 -2.75
N PHE A 325 4.92 18.27 -3.55
CA PHE A 325 6.35 18.06 -3.73
C PHE A 325 6.82 18.81 -4.98
N HIS A 326 7.61 19.88 -4.84
CA HIS A 326 7.98 20.58 -3.62
C HIS A 326 7.97 22.11 -3.83
N TRP A 327 8.23 22.91 -2.81
CA TRP A 327 8.13 24.35 -2.95
C TRP A 327 9.15 24.91 -3.94
N ARG A 328 10.47 24.71 -3.70
CA ARG A 328 11.56 25.25 -4.52
C ARG A 328 12.43 24.11 -5.05
N SER A 329 12.79 24.17 -6.34
CA SER A 329 13.73 23.20 -6.95
C SER A 329 15.06 23.20 -6.24
N HIS A 330 15.59 22.01 -5.95
CA HIS A 330 16.95 21.85 -5.48
C HIS A 330 17.96 22.53 -6.43
N SER A 331 19.02 23.10 -5.87
CA SER A 331 20.13 23.66 -6.65
C SER A 331 21.07 22.58 -7.19
N GLY A 332 21.04 21.38 -6.60
CA GLY A 332 21.87 20.23 -6.95
C GLY A 332 21.17 18.90 -6.63
N GLY A 333 21.95 17.82 -6.66
CA GLY A 333 21.48 16.46 -6.33
C GLY A 333 20.69 15.78 -7.44
N PHE A 334 20.26 14.54 -7.14
CA PHE A 334 19.57 13.70 -8.10
C PHE A 334 18.18 14.27 -8.47
N GLU A 335 17.48 14.86 -7.52
CA GLU A 335 16.10 15.37 -7.68
C GLU A 335 16.03 16.84 -8.15
N LYS A 336 17.14 17.45 -8.59
CA LYS A 336 17.16 18.84 -9.08
C LYS A 336 16.20 19.12 -10.25
N SER A 337 15.82 18.09 -10.99
CA SER A 337 14.86 18.20 -12.10
C SER A 337 13.43 17.81 -11.72
N HIS A 338 13.16 17.52 -10.44
CA HIS A 338 11.82 17.24 -9.96
C HIS A 338 10.92 18.49 -10.07
N GLY A 339 9.60 18.29 -10.16
CA GLY A 339 8.62 19.38 -10.21
C GLY A 339 8.64 20.23 -8.95
N SER A 340 8.48 21.55 -9.08
CA SER A 340 8.41 22.50 -7.96
C SER A 340 7.53 23.68 -8.30
N PHE A 341 7.09 24.44 -7.29
CA PHE A 341 6.34 25.68 -7.50
C PHE A 341 7.25 26.86 -7.84
N VAL A 342 8.46 26.87 -7.31
CA VAL A 342 9.47 27.93 -7.55
C VAL A 342 10.73 27.27 -8.13
N GLY A 343 11.27 27.85 -9.18
CA GLY A 343 12.52 27.40 -9.78
C GLY A 343 13.74 27.70 -8.87
N PHE A 344 14.88 27.08 -9.18
CA PHE A 344 16.12 27.27 -8.39
C PHE A 344 16.58 28.73 -8.27
N CYS A 345 16.31 29.57 -9.27
CA CYS A 345 16.64 31.00 -9.26
C CYS A 345 15.54 31.89 -8.63
N GLY A 346 14.50 31.31 -8.03
CA GLY A 346 13.42 32.04 -7.37
C GLY A 346 12.29 32.51 -8.30
N THR A 347 12.30 32.10 -9.58
CA THR A 347 11.19 32.39 -10.50
C THR A 347 9.99 31.49 -10.24
N GLU A 348 8.80 32.10 -10.19
CA GLU A 348 7.56 31.34 -10.12
C GLU A 348 7.37 30.47 -11.36
N ARG A 349 7.01 29.22 -11.16
CA ARG A 349 6.65 28.31 -12.26
C ARG A 349 5.15 28.36 -12.54
N PRO A 350 4.70 27.97 -13.75
CA PRO A 350 3.28 27.97 -14.10
C PRO A 350 2.39 27.20 -13.10
N GLY A 351 2.91 26.14 -12.48
CA GLY A 351 2.22 25.38 -11.44
C GLY A 351 1.82 26.22 -10.24
N LEU A 352 2.64 27.20 -9.81
CA LEU A 352 2.31 28.09 -8.70
C LEU A 352 1.13 29.02 -9.04
N ALA A 353 1.10 29.55 -10.26
CA ALA A 353 -0.02 30.38 -10.70
C ALA A 353 -1.34 29.57 -10.75
N SER A 354 -1.28 28.33 -11.22
CA SER A 354 -2.43 27.41 -11.23
C SER A 354 -2.87 27.06 -9.81
N PHE A 355 -1.93 26.77 -8.90
CA PHE A 355 -2.19 26.49 -7.49
C PHE A 355 -2.85 27.69 -6.80
N ARG A 356 -2.28 28.90 -6.96
CA ARG A 356 -2.82 30.15 -6.39
C ARG A 356 -4.26 30.38 -6.83
N LYS A 357 -4.54 30.18 -8.12
CA LYS A 357 -5.89 30.30 -8.67
C LYS A 357 -6.86 29.28 -8.06
N ALA A 358 -6.44 28.01 -7.99
CA ALA A 358 -7.24 26.94 -7.41
C ALA A 358 -7.51 27.19 -5.90
N ALA A 359 -6.49 27.49 -5.12
CA ALA A 359 -6.61 27.76 -3.70
C ALA A 359 -7.51 28.95 -3.41
N LYS A 360 -7.33 30.07 -4.13
CA LYS A 360 -8.17 31.27 -4.01
C LYS A 360 -9.65 30.99 -4.29
N LYS A 361 -9.95 30.11 -5.25
CA LYS A 361 -11.32 29.73 -5.62
C LYS A 361 -11.93 28.75 -4.63
N LEU A 362 -11.16 27.71 -4.26
CA LEU A 362 -11.70 26.55 -3.55
C LEU A 362 -11.71 26.71 -2.02
N LEU A 363 -10.67 27.29 -1.42
CA LEU A 363 -10.61 27.39 0.04
C LEU A 363 -11.81 28.11 0.69
N PRO A 364 -12.32 29.23 0.16
CA PRO A 364 -13.54 29.86 0.70
C PRO A 364 -14.75 28.94 0.59
N VAL A 365 -14.96 28.29 -0.57
CA VAL A 365 -16.10 27.38 -0.81
C VAL A 365 -16.03 26.19 0.13
N LEU A 366 -14.88 25.52 0.21
CA LEU A 366 -14.70 24.35 1.08
C LEU A 366 -14.82 24.71 2.58
N LYS A 367 -14.45 25.92 2.96
CA LYS A 367 -14.66 26.44 4.32
C LYS A 367 -16.16 26.58 4.68
N GLU A 368 -17.00 26.96 3.72
CA GLU A 368 -18.45 27.05 3.91
C GLU A 368 -19.09 25.66 4.11
N PHE A 369 -18.59 24.63 3.45
CA PHE A 369 -19.04 23.25 3.64
C PHE A 369 -18.60 22.65 5.00
N GLY A 370 -17.60 23.24 5.64
CA GLY A 370 -17.02 22.71 6.87
C GLY A 370 -16.24 21.42 6.66
N ASP A 371 -16.17 20.59 7.72
CA ASP A 371 -15.51 19.29 7.64
C ASP A 371 -16.43 18.30 6.92
N LEU A 372 -15.98 17.82 5.77
CA LEU A 372 -16.68 16.76 5.06
C LEU A 372 -16.55 15.45 5.83
N PRO A 373 -17.66 14.73 6.07
CA PRO A 373 -17.56 13.40 6.63
C PRO A 373 -16.82 12.47 5.65
N PRO A 374 -16.13 11.44 6.14
CA PRO A 374 -15.59 10.41 5.27
C PRO A 374 -16.68 9.86 4.35
N PRO A 375 -16.38 9.49 3.10
CA PRO A 375 -17.35 8.86 2.21
C PRO A 375 -17.98 7.63 2.89
N GLU A 376 -19.29 7.51 2.87
CA GLU A 376 -19.96 6.29 3.32
C GLU A 376 -19.67 5.18 2.31
N CYS A 377 -19.03 4.11 2.78
CA CYS A 377 -18.67 2.95 1.97
C CYS A 377 -19.49 1.75 2.41
N ARG A 378 -20.39 1.28 1.54
CA ARG A 378 -21.19 0.08 1.73
C ARG A 378 -20.66 -1.14 0.98
N ALA A 379 -19.59 -0.99 0.22
CA ALA A 379 -18.82 -2.06 -0.42
C ALA A 379 -17.40 -2.12 0.16
N GLY A 380 -16.89 -3.33 0.40
CA GLY A 380 -15.51 -3.61 0.76
C GLY A 380 -14.82 -4.40 -0.34
N ILE A 381 -13.55 -4.13 -0.59
CA ILE A 381 -12.68 -4.93 -1.46
C ILE A 381 -11.56 -5.49 -0.58
N LEU A 382 -11.42 -6.81 -0.54
CA LEU A 382 -10.40 -7.46 0.29
C LEU A 382 -9.01 -7.17 -0.27
N TYR A 383 -8.15 -6.58 0.56
CA TYR A 383 -6.72 -6.43 0.36
C TYR A 383 -5.99 -7.23 1.42
N ASP A 384 -5.19 -8.19 1.00
CA ASP A 384 -4.44 -9.06 1.89
C ASP A 384 -2.95 -9.06 1.55
N PHE A 385 -2.12 -8.77 2.56
CA PHE A 385 -0.67 -8.75 2.43
C PHE A 385 -0.12 -10.12 2.00
N ASP A 386 -0.56 -11.20 2.62
CA ASP A 386 -0.08 -12.54 2.30
C ASP A 386 -0.56 -13.00 0.91
N ALA A 387 -1.79 -12.65 0.52
CA ALA A 387 -2.33 -12.98 -0.79
C ALA A 387 -1.51 -12.36 -1.92
N GLN A 388 -0.98 -11.15 -1.73
CA GLN A 388 -0.10 -10.48 -2.70
C GLN A 388 1.12 -11.34 -3.05
N TYR A 389 1.73 -11.98 -2.05
CA TYR A 389 2.91 -12.83 -2.25
C TYR A 389 2.56 -14.23 -2.70
N ASN A 390 1.50 -14.83 -2.17
CA ASN A 390 0.99 -16.12 -2.62
C ASN A 390 0.58 -16.09 -4.10
N TYR A 391 -0.07 -15.00 -4.52
CA TYR A 391 -0.49 -14.81 -5.91
C TYR A 391 0.69 -14.72 -6.87
N SER A 392 1.82 -14.20 -6.42
CA SER A 392 3.03 -14.02 -7.23
C SER A 392 3.92 -15.26 -7.31
N GLN A 393 3.68 -16.31 -6.52
CA GLN A 393 4.53 -17.49 -6.45
C GLN A 393 4.09 -18.61 -7.39
N GLY A 394 5.05 -19.39 -7.87
CA GLY A 394 4.85 -20.59 -8.66
C GLY A 394 5.06 -20.42 -10.17
N PHE A 395 5.05 -21.55 -10.87
CA PHE A 395 5.27 -21.61 -12.30
C PHE A 395 4.16 -20.88 -13.07
N ARG A 396 4.53 -19.93 -13.92
CA ARG A 396 3.63 -19.03 -14.67
C ARG A 396 2.92 -17.96 -13.83
N SER A 397 3.42 -17.67 -12.64
CA SER A 397 2.86 -16.57 -11.82
C SER A 397 3.13 -15.20 -12.45
N ARG A 398 2.30 -14.22 -12.09
CA ARG A 398 2.42 -12.82 -12.56
C ARG A 398 2.25 -11.88 -11.36
N SER A 399 3.35 -11.49 -10.73
CA SER A 399 3.35 -10.65 -9.52
C SER A 399 2.63 -9.30 -9.66
N ALA A 400 2.60 -8.73 -10.87
CA ALA A 400 1.94 -7.44 -11.13
C ALA A 400 0.40 -7.52 -11.17
N GLU A 401 -0.21 -8.71 -11.11
CA GLU A 401 -1.64 -8.86 -11.38
C GLU A 401 -2.54 -8.65 -10.17
N TYR A 402 -2.09 -8.96 -8.94
CA TYR A 402 -2.92 -8.80 -7.74
C TYR A 402 -3.42 -7.35 -7.58
N GLY A 403 -2.52 -6.38 -7.57
CA GLY A 403 -2.88 -4.96 -7.49
C GLY A 403 -3.74 -4.49 -8.67
N SER A 404 -3.53 -5.05 -9.87
CA SER A 404 -4.34 -4.73 -11.05
C SER A 404 -5.77 -5.24 -10.93
N LYS A 405 -5.97 -6.45 -10.35
CA LYS A 405 -7.31 -6.99 -10.06
C LYS A 405 -8.04 -6.15 -9.01
N LEU A 406 -7.37 -5.78 -7.92
CA LEU A 406 -7.97 -4.89 -6.91
C LEU A 406 -8.46 -3.59 -7.55
N ARG A 407 -7.63 -2.97 -8.39
CA ARG A 407 -7.97 -1.73 -9.09
C ARG A 407 -9.14 -1.92 -10.06
N ALA A 408 -9.17 -2.99 -10.86
CA ALA A 408 -10.26 -3.26 -11.79
C ALA A 408 -11.60 -3.38 -11.05
N PHE A 409 -11.64 -4.13 -9.95
CA PHE A 409 -12.85 -4.28 -9.13
C PHE A 409 -13.31 -2.95 -8.53
N HIS A 410 -12.36 -2.14 -8.06
CA HIS A 410 -12.67 -0.79 -7.57
C HIS A 410 -13.21 0.11 -8.69
N GLU A 411 -12.58 0.11 -9.88
CA GLU A 411 -13.03 0.92 -11.01
C GLU A 411 -14.46 0.56 -11.46
N HIS A 412 -14.86 -0.70 -11.36
CA HIS A 412 -16.21 -1.13 -11.67
C HIS A 412 -17.25 -0.60 -10.65
N LEU A 413 -16.93 -0.63 -9.36
CA LEU A 413 -17.77 -0.01 -8.32
C LEU A 413 -17.84 1.50 -8.51
N PHE A 414 -16.71 2.14 -8.74
CA PHE A 414 -16.64 3.59 -8.99
C PHE A 414 -17.49 4.02 -10.19
N ALA A 415 -17.42 3.26 -11.30
CA ALA A 415 -18.24 3.51 -12.49
C ALA A 415 -19.75 3.33 -12.23
N GLY A 416 -20.13 2.51 -11.26
CA GLY A 416 -21.51 2.34 -10.78
C GLY A 416 -21.92 3.34 -9.70
N GLY A 417 -21.06 4.31 -9.35
CA GLY A 417 -21.35 5.30 -8.32
C GLY A 417 -21.26 4.75 -6.88
N ILE A 418 -20.66 3.60 -6.68
CA ILE A 418 -20.53 2.95 -5.37
C ILE A 418 -19.17 3.27 -4.76
N ASN A 419 -19.15 3.91 -3.59
CA ASN A 419 -17.94 4.07 -2.79
C ASN A 419 -17.55 2.75 -2.13
N SER A 420 -16.25 2.47 -2.09
CA SER A 420 -15.70 1.26 -1.48
C SER A 420 -14.47 1.55 -0.64
N ASP A 421 -14.25 0.70 0.38
CA ASP A 421 -13.00 0.65 1.14
C ASP A 421 -12.20 -0.59 0.72
N LEU A 422 -10.88 -0.47 0.74
CA LEU A 422 -10.02 -1.64 0.70
C LEU A 422 -9.78 -2.11 2.14
N VAL A 423 -10.06 -3.39 2.43
CA VAL A 423 -10.14 -3.88 3.79
C VAL A 423 -9.27 -5.12 4.02
N PRO A 424 -8.61 -5.24 5.19
CA PRO A 424 -7.84 -6.44 5.51
C PRO A 424 -8.74 -7.63 5.85
N PRO A 425 -8.19 -8.86 5.85
CA PRO A 425 -8.94 -10.08 6.18
C PRO A 425 -9.55 -10.11 7.60
N ASP A 426 -9.02 -9.28 8.51
CA ASP A 426 -9.50 -9.16 9.89
C ASP A 426 -10.43 -7.97 10.14
N ALA A 427 -10.84 -7.23 9.09
CA ALA A 427 -11.81 -6.14 9.19
C ALA A 427 -13.19 -6.60 9.68
N ASP A 428 -13.98 -5.70 10.23
CA ASP A 428 -15.40 -5.96 10.53
C ASP A 428 -16.24 -5.87 9.25
N PHE A 429 -16.52 -7.02 8.63
CA PHE A 429 -17.25 -7.08 7.35
C PHE A 429 -18.72 -6.66 7.47
N ARG A 430 -19.32 -6.65 8.68
CA ARG A 430 -20.74 -6.27 8.89
C ARG A 430 -21.03 -4.82 8.52
N LYS A 431 -20.00 -4.00 8.35
CA LYS A 431 -20.13 -2.62 7.84
C LYS A 431 -20.53 -2.54 6.38
N TYR A 432 -20.28 -3.61 5.62
CA TYR A 432 -20.44 -3.64 4.17
C TYR A 432 -21.62 -4.53 3.78
N ALA A 433 -22.44 -4.07 2.85
CA ALA A 433 -23.49 -4.88 2.25
C ALA A 433 -22.91 -5.84 1.19
N LEU A 434 -21.81 -5.42 0.55
CA LEU A 434 -21.09 -6.18 -0.48
C LEU A 434 -19.61 -6.31 -0.09
N LEU A 435 -19.07 -7.52 -0.16
CA LEU A 435 -17.64 -7.81 -0.06
C LEU A 435 -17.14 -8.43 -1.35
N LEU A 436 -16.18 -7.78 -1.99
CA LEU A 436 -15.51 -8.27 -3.18
C LEU A 436 -14.14 -8.84 -2.80
N ILE A 437 -13.86 -10.05 -3.23
CA ILE A 437 -12.60 -10.75 -3.00
C ILE A 437 -12.03 -11.14 -4.37
N PRO A 438 -11.23 -10.27 -5.01
CA PRO A 438 -10.76 -10.48 -6.39
C PRO A 438 -9.90 -11.73 -6.56
N ALA A 439 -9.06 -12.02 -5.56
CA ALA A 439 -8.28 -13.24 -5.43
C ALA A 439 -7.83 -13.39 -3.97
N HIS A 440 -7.97 -14.59 -3.41
CA HIS A 440 -7.52 -14.90 -2.05
C HIS A 440 -7.02 -16.36 -2.01
N PRO A 441 -5.76 -16.60 -2.44
CA PRO A 441 -5.25 -17.93 -2.68
C PRO A 441 -5.29 -18.83 -1.44
N HIS A 442 -4.97 -18.30 -0.26
CA HIS A 442 -5.01 -19.05 1.01
C HIS A 442 -6.23 -18.64 1.85
N VAL A 443 -6.89 -19.60 2.44
CA VAL A 443 -8.07 -19.40 3.28
C VAL A 443 -7.88 -20.12 4.61
N SER A 444 -7.57 -19.36 5.66
CA SER A 444 -7.52 -19.89 7.02
C SER A 444 -8.94 -20.20 7.54
N GLN A 445 -9.04 -21.14 8.49
CA GLN A 445 -10.32 -21.45 9.15
C GLN A 445 -10.95 -20.20 9.77
N LYS A 446 -10.13 -19.37 10.45
CA LYS A 446 -10.59 -18.12 11.07
C LYS A 446 -11.21 -17.14 10.07
N PHE A 447 -10.59 -16.99 8.90
CA PHE A 447 -11.15 -16.14 7.84
C PHE A 447 -12.44 -16.73 7.29
N ALA A 448 -12.47 -18.04 7.04
CA ALA A 448 -13.66 -18.73 6.57
C ALA A 448 -14.86 -18.57 7.53
N ASP A 449 -14.65 -18.75 8.84
CA ASP A 449 -15.69 -18.60 9.86
C ASP A 449 -16.26 -17.17 9.88
N ARG A 450 -15.39 -16.16 9.76
CA ARG A 450 -15.81 -14.75 9.69
C ARG A 450 -16.65 -14.46 8.43
N LEU A 451 -16.20 -14.99 7.28
CA LEU A 451 -16.90 -14.80 6.02
C LEU A 451 -18.26 -15.52 6.01
N LYS A 452 -18.34 -16.75 6.57
CA LYS A 452 -19.59 -17.48 6.76
C LYS A 452 -20.58 -16.71 7.62
N ASN A 453 -20.12 -16.19 8.77
CA ASN A 453 -20.97 -15.40 9.66
C ASN A 453 -21.50 -14.13 8.95
N TYR A 454 -20.64 -13.44 8.21
CA TYR A 454 -21.03 -12.26 7.44
C TYR A 454 -22.15 -12.56 6.42
N VAL A 455 -21.98 -13.63 5.64
CA VAL A 455 -23.01 -14.00 4.65
C VAL A 455 -24.25 -14.54 5.33
N GLN A 456 -24.13 -15.34 6.39
CA GLN A 456 -25.27 -15.86 7.14
C GLN A 456 -26.17 -14.75 7.71
N GLU A 457 -25.59 -13.60 8.08
CA GLU A 457 -26.32 -12.42 8.59
C GLU A 457 -26.93 -11.56 7.47
N GLY A 458 -26.66 -11.82 6.20
CA GLY A 458 -27.26 -11.13 5.05
C GLY A 458 -26.26 -10.42 4.12
N GLY A 459 -24.97 -10.56 4.37
CA GLY A 459 -23.95 -10.00 3.49
C GLY A 459 -23.91 -10.69 2.12
N VAL A 460 -23.47 -9.98 1.11
CA VAL A 460 -23.21 -10.51 -0.22
C VAL A 460 -21.70 -10.56 -0.45
N VAL A 461 -21.19 -11.72 -0.88
CA VAL A 461 -19.76 -11.89 -1.23
C VAL A 461 -19.61 -12.35 -2.67
N LEU A 462 -18.64 -11.76 -3.38
CA LEU A 462 -18.13 -12.25 -4.67
C LEU A 462 -16.67 -12.67 -4.49
N LEU A 463 -16.42 -13.96 -4.66
CA LEU A 463 -15.08 -14.57 -4.65
C LEU A 463 -14.62 -14.82 -6.09
N GLY A 464 -13.49 -14.22 -6.45
CA GLY A 464 -12.89 -14.37 -7.77
C GLY A 464 -12.04 -15.62 -7.92
N ALA A 465 -11.56 -15.84 -9.11
CA ALA A 465 -10.66 -16.91 -9.49
C ALA A 465 -9.39 -16.96 -8.64
N GLU A 466 -8.76 -18.12 -8.56
CA GLU A 466 -7.50 -18.35 -7.84
C GLU A 466 -7.63 -18.25 -6.31
N SER A 467 -8.80 -18.51 -5.76
CA SER A 467 -9.07 -18.42 -4.33
C SER A 467 -9.27 -19.78 -3.66
N GLY A 468 -8.80 -19.91 -2.41
CA GLY A 468 -9.05 -21.06 -1.54
C GLY A 468 -8.32 -22.35 -1.91
N LEU A 469 -7.11 -22.25 -2.47
CA LEU A 469 -6.33 -23.40 -2.94
C LEU A 469 -5.13 -23.72 -2.07
N PHE A 470 -4.64 -22.77 -1.26
CA PHE A 470 -3.42 -22.90 -0.47
C PHE A 470 -3.69 -22.83 1.02
N ASP A 471 -2.81 -23.48 1.79
CA ASP A 471 -2.71 -23.31 3.24
C ASP A 471 -1.89 -22.07 3.63
N ASP A 472 -1.72 -21.83 4.93
CA ASP A 472 -1.01 -20.66 5.47
C ASP A 472 0.51 -20.65 5.13
N GLU A 473 1.04 -21.76 4.66
CA GLU A 473 2.42 -21.95 4.19
C GLU A 473 2.55 -21.99 2.67
N SER A 474 1.51 -21.59 1.92
CA SER A 474 1.54 -21.56 0.44
C SER A 474 1.58 -22.94 -0.25
N ASN A 475 1.23 -24.01 0.44
CA ASN A 475 1.08 -25.32 -0.18
C ASN A 475 -0.37 -25.56 -0.60
N TYR A 476 -0.58 -26.46 -1.57
CA TYR A 476 -1.93 -26.92 -1.87
C TYR A 476 -2.57 -27.57 -0.65
N ILE A 477 -3.84 -27.19 -0.40
CA ILE A 477 -4.67 -27.92 0.56
C ILE A 477 -4.88 -29.36 0.10
N SER A 478 -4.98 -30.30 1.04
CA SER A 478 -5.18 -31.73 0.76
C SER A 478 -6.62 -32.11 0.42
N THR A 479 -7.53 -31.13 0.45
CA THR A 479 -8.96 -31.27 0.12
C THR A 479 -9.29 -30.50 -1.15
N SER A 480 -10.50 -30.71 -1.72
CA SER A 480 -10.95 -29.87 -2.84
C SER A 480 -11.11 -28.41 -2.40
N GLY A 481 -10.85 -27.47 -3.35
CA GLY A 481 -11.11 -26.03 -3.14
C GLY A 481 -12.62 -25.73 -3.07
N PRO A 482 -13.01 -24.55 -2.63
CA PRO A 482 -12.20 -23.52 -2.02
C PRO A 482 -11.93 -23.74 -0.51
N GLY A 483 -11.48 -24.92 -0.15
CA GLY A 483 -11.08 -25.28 1.21
C GLY A 483 -12.20 -25.13 2.23
N HIS A 484 -11.96 -24.38 3.29
CA HIS A 484 -12.94 -24.14 4.37
C HIS A 484 -14.21 -23.36 3.94
N LEU A 485 -14.32 -22.99 2.66
CA LEU A 485 -15.45 -22.22 2.11
C LEU A 485 -16.40 -23.06 1.24
N GLN A 486 -16.20 -24.37 1.13
CA GLN A 486 -17.03 -25.23 0.28
C GLN A 486 -18.52 -25.11 0.56
N ASP A 487 -18.91 -25.21 1.81
CA ASP A 487 -20.29 -25.08 2.27
C ASP A 487 -20.87 -23.67 2.07
N LEU A 488 -20.04 -22.61 2.24
CA LEU A 488 -20.45 -21.24 1.98
C LEU A 488 -20.82 -21.01 0.52
N PHE A 489 -20.01 -21.55 -0.41
CA PHE A 489 -20.22 -21.37 -1.84
C PHE A 489 -21.02 -22.50 -2.49
N GLY A 490 -21.36 -23.57 -1.74
CA GLY A 490 -22.13 -24.71 -2.22
C GLY A 490 -21.46 -25.47 -3.37
N LEU A 491 -20.12 -25.57 -3.38
CA LEU A 491 -19.35 -26.14 -4.49
C LEU A 491 -18.02 -26.74 -4.05
N GLU A 492 -17.44 -27.54 -4.91
CA GLU A 492 -16.05 -28.02 -4.85
C GLU A 492 -15.28 -27.59 -6.08
N ILE A 493 -13.99 -27.22 -5.89
CA ILE A 493 -13.02 -27.04 -6.98
C ILE A 493 -12.11 -28.27 -6.96
N ARG A 494 -12.17 -29.09 -8.01
CA ARG A 494 -11.42 -30.36 -8.08
C ARG A 494 -10.13 -30.25 -8.88
N ASP A 495 -10.06 -29.28 -9.78
CA ASP A 495 -8.90 -29.03 -10.63
C ASP A 495 -8.92 -27.59 -11.13
N TYR A 496 -7.80 -27.12 -11.64
CA TYR A 496 -7.69 -25.84 -12.32
C TYR A 496 -6.58 -25.87 -13.37
N ILE A 497 -6.69 -24.97 -14.33
CA ILE A 497 -5.65 -24.76 -15.33
C ILE A 497 -5.20 -23.30 -15.29
N ARG A 498 -3.89 -23.11 -15.11
CA ARG A 498 -3.24 -21.81 -15.31
C ARG A 498 -2.55 -21.84 -16.68
N PHE A 499 -2.79 -20.82 -17.51
CA PHE A 499 -2.29 -20.75 -18.88
C PHE A 499 -1.93 -19.30 -19.26
N ARG A 500 -1.31 -19.15 -20.42
CA ARG A 500 -1.13 -17.85 -21.07
C ARG A 500 -1.98 -17.83 -22.34
N LYS A 501 -2.48 -16.65 -22.72
CA LYS A 501 -3.24 -16.48 -23.98
C LYS A 501 -2.43 -16.98 -25.19
N SER A 502 -1.11 -16.84 -25.16
CA SER A 502 -0.19 -17.39 -26.16
C SER A 502 -0.17 -18.92 -26.27
N ASP A 503 -0.65 -19.64 -25.25
CA ASP A 503 -0.72 -21.12 -25.28
C ASP A 503 -1.87 -21.62 -26.18
N PHE A 504 -2.75 -20.71 -26.63
CA PHE A 504 -3.91 -20.99 -27.48
C PHE A 504 -3.87 -20.22 -28.81
N PRO A 505 -2.96 -20.55 -29.73
CA PRO A 505 -2.78 -19.78 -30.98
C PRO A 505 -4.01 -19.76 -31.89
N ASN A 506 -4.94 -20.75 -31.75
CA ASN A 506 -6.12 -20.90 -32.61
C ASN A 506 -7.45 -20.56 -31.91
N GLY A 507 -7.43 -19.89 -30.79
CA GLY A 507 -8.65 -19.45 -30.07
C GLY A 507 -8.46 -19.36 -28.57
N CYS A 508 -9.40 -18.68 -27.91
CA CYS A 508 -9.45 -18.55 -26.46
C CYS A 508 -10.47 -19.51 -25.87
N ILE A 509 -10.30 -19.88 -24.59
CA ILE A 509 -11.37 -20.55 -23.84
C ILE A 509 -12.43 -19.49 -23.58
N THR A 510 -13.68 -19.80 -23.90
CA THR A 510 -14.83 -18.90 -23.72
C THR A 510 -15.82 -19.49 -22.74
N PHE A 511 -16.58 -18.63 -22.09
CA PHE A 511 -17.70 -18.98 -21.22
C PHE A 511 -18.84 -17.99 -21.39
N SER A 512 -20.06 -18.46 -21.14
CA SER A 512 -21.25 -17.63 -21.26
C SER A 512 -22.31 -18.03 -20.23
N GLY A 513 -23.28 -17.18 -20.01
CA GLY A 513 -24.37 -17.43 -19.08
C GLY A 513 -25.42 -16.34 -19.04
N HIS A 514 -26.27 -16.43 -18.03
CA HIS A 514 -27.35 -15.47 -17.82
C HIS A 514 -27.49 -15.12 -16.35
N PHE A 515 -27.40 -13.83 -16.02
CA PHE A 515 -27.67 -13.31 -14.68
C PHE A 515 -28.10 -11.84 -14.75
N GLY A 516 -28.85 -11.38 -13.74
CA GLY A 516 -29.34 -9.99 -13.71
C GLY A 516 -30.20 -9.62 -14.92
N GLY A 517 -30.88 -10.58 -15.56
CA GLY A 517 -31.68 -10.35 -16.77
C GLY A 517 -30.86 -10.14 -18.05
N LYS A 518 -29.56 -10.38 -18.02
CA LYS A 518 -28.63 -10.18 -19.15
C LYS A 518 -27.96 -11.48 -19.56
N THR A 519 -27.80 -11.70 -20.86
CA THR A 519 -26.90 -12.72 -21.39
C THR A 519 -25.49 -12.14 -21.49
N VAL A 520 -24.53 -12.85 -20.93
CA VAL A 520 -23.12 -12.47 -20.88
C VAL A 520 -22.25 -13.51 -21.55
N ARG A 521 -21.13 -13.07 -22.11
CA ARG A 521 -20.09 -13.93 -22.67
C ARG A 521 -18.74 -13.27 -22.48
N SER A 522 -17.70 -14.07 -22.20
CA SER A 522 -16.32 -13.59 -22.10
C SER A 522 -15.33 -14.66 -22.54
N GLU A 523 -14.09 -14.23 -22.80
CA GLU A 523 -12.93 -15.09 -22.94
C GLU A 523 -12.22 -15.20 -21.58
N CYS A 524 -11.51 -16.31 -21.37
CA CYS A 524 -10.63 -16.48 -20.23
C CYS A 524 -9.21 -16.00 -20.57
N ASP A 525 -8.57 -15.29 -19.62
CA ASP A 525 -7.22 -14.76 -19.81
C ASP A 525 -6.12 -15.73 -19.37
N CYS A 526 -6.18 -16.22 -18.13
CA CYS A 526 -5.05 -16.95 -17.54
C CYS A 526 -5.43 -18.11 -16.63
N TRP A 527 -6.71 -18.26 -16.29
CA TRP A 527 -7.16 -19.20 -15.27
C TRP A 527 -8.57 -19.71 -15.54
N ILE A 528 -8.75 -21.03 -15.37
CA ILE A 528 -10.06 -21.70 -15.30
C ILE A 528 -10.04 -22.75 -14.20
N ALA A 529 -11.16 -22.92 -13.49
CA ALA A 529 -11.35 -23.94 -12.47
C ALA A 529 -12.43 -24.95 -12.87
N SER A 530 -12.20 -26.22 -12.55
CA SER A 530 -13.20 -27.28 -12.63
C SER A 530 -14.11 -27.23 -11.41
N ILE A 531 -15.28 -26.61 -11.56
CA ILE A 531 -16.27 -26.41 -10.50
C ILE A 531 -17.28 -27.55 -10.51
N HIS A 532 -17.51 -28.15 -9.34
CA HIS A 532 -18.56 -29.14 -9.10
C HIS A 532 -19.56 -28.57 -8.12
N PRO A 533 -20.73 -28.10 -8.57
CA PRO A 533 -21.78 -27.61 -7.69
C PRO A 533 -22.29 -28.74 -6.78
N LEU A 534 -22.48 -28.43 -5.51
CA LEU A 534 -23.16 -29.29 -4.54
C LEU A 534 -24.64 -28.88 -4.47
N ASP A 535 -24.89 -27.61 -4.17
CA ASP A 535 -26.21 -27.00 -4.10
C ASP A 535 -26.23 -25.55 -4.66
N ALA A 536 -25.10 -25.09 -5.23
CA ALA A 536 -25.02 -23.80 -5.89
C ALA A 536 -25.74 -23.78 -7.25
N GLU A 537 -26.41 -22.68 -7.54
CA GLU A 537 -26.99 -22.38 -8.85
C GLU A 537 -25.89 -22.01 -9.86
N VAL A 538 -25.96 -22.52 -11.08
CA VAL A 538 -24.99 -22.23 -12.16
C VAL A 538 -25.44 -20.98 -12.90
N LEU A 539 -24.60 -19.96 -12.92
CA LEU A 539 -24.83 -18.69 -13.65
C LEU A 539 -24.18 -18.69 -15.03
N CYS A 540 -22.98 -19.28 -15.16
CA CYS A 540 -22.26 -19.37 -16.42
C CYS A 540 -21.61 -20.75 -16.58
N THR A 541 -21.43 -21.16 -17.84
CA THR A 541 -20.75 -22.42 -18.23
C THR A 541 -19.65 -22.12 -19.25
N PHE A 542 -18.63 -22.96 -19.27
CA PHE A 542 -17.60 -22.90 -20.31
C PHE A 542 -18.18 -23.36 -21.67
N ASP A 543 -18.03 -22.55 -22.71
CA ASP A 543 -18.47 -22.83 -24.08
C ASP A 543 -17.44 -23.69 -24.83
N SER A 544 -16.17 -23.62 -24.42
CA SER A 544 -15.05 -24.28 -25.09
C SER A 544 -13.94 -24.65 -24.10
N GLY A 545 -12.96 -25.43 -24.59
CA GLY A 545 -11.80 -25.86 -23.81
C GLY A 545 -12.03 -27.17 -23.04
N LEU A 546 -11.08 -27.51 -22.16
CA LEU A 546 -11.07 -28.78 -21.44
C LEU A 546 -12.28 -28.97 -20.52
N TYR A 547 -12.81 -27.86 -19.97
CA TYR A 547 -13.97 -27.88 -19.05
C TYR A 547 -15.28 -27.47 -19.75
N GLN A 548 -15.38 -27.66 -21.10
CA GLN A 548 -16.60 -27.34 -21.84
C GLN A 548 -17.84 -27.98 -21.19
N GLY A 549 -18.89 -27.18 -21.01
CA GLY A 549 -20.13 -27.59 -20.36
C GLY A 549 -20.10 -27.58 -18.81
N GLN A 550 -18.93 -27.43 -18.20
CA GLN A 550 -18.83 -27.28 -16.73
C GLN A 550 -19.14 -25.85 -16.30
N PRO A 551 -19.56 -25.66 -15.04
CA PRO A 551 -19.78 -24.33 -14.47
C PRO A 551 -18.53 -23.45 -14.49
N ALA A 552 -18.70 -22.17 -14.84
CA ALA A 552 -17.68 -21.15 -14.76
C ALA A 552 -17.96 -20.12 -13.64
N CYS A 553 -19.24 -19.80 -13.42
CA CYS A 553 -19.67 -18.96 -12.31
C CYS A 553 -20.92 -19.56 -11.64
N THR A 554 -21.00 -19.39 -10.32
CA THR A 554 -22.10 -19.93 -9.51
C THR A 554 -22.60 -18.91 -8.48
N LEU A 555 -23.80 -19.16 -7.97
CA LEU A 555 -24.43 -18.43 -6.89
C LEU A 555 -24.96 -19.42 -5.85
N HIS A 556 -24.70 -19.19 -4.59
CA HIS A 556 -25.25 -19.95 -3.49
C HIS A 556 -25.94 -19.04 -2.47
N ARG A 557 -27.12 -19.45 -1.99
CA ARG A 557 -27.82 -18.76 -0.90
C ARG A 557 -27.44 -19.40 0.42
N PHE A 558 -26.79 -18.63 1.29
CA PHE A 558 -26.30 -19.10 2.57
C PHE A 558 -26.86 -18.25 3.70
N GLY A 559 -27.70 -18.84 4.55
CA GLY A 559 -28.42 -18.08 5.57
C GLY A 559 -29.33 -16.99 4.95
N LYS A 560 -29.10 -15.74 5.30
CA LYS A 560 -29.83 -14.58 4.74
C LYS A 560 -29.11 -13.92 3.56
N GLY A 561 -27.87 -14.30 3.29
CA GLY A 561 -27.02 -13.66 2.29
C GLY A 561 -26.79 -14.50 1.05
N VAL A 562 -25.84 -14.05 0.24
CA VAL A 562 -25.52 -14.64 -1.06
C VAL A 562 -24.00 -14.72 -1.24
N ALA A 563 -23.53 -15.87 -1.72
CA ALA A 563 -22.16 -16.12 -2.08
C ALA A 563 -22.04 -16.40 -3.60
N LEU A 564 -21.32 -15.56 -4.32
CA LEU A 564 -21.00 -15.76 -5.74
C LEU A 564 -19.55 -16.20 -5.88
N TYR A 565 -19.32 -17.19 -6.75
CA TYR A 565 -17.98 -17.63 -7.10
C TYR A 565 -17.78 -17.53 -8.61
N CYS A 566 -16.66 -16.95 -9.04
CA CYS A 566 -16.24 -16.95 -10.44
C CYS A 566 -14.91 -17.70 -10.58
N GLY A 567 -14.93 -18.90 -11.14
CA GLY A 567 -13.77 -19.76 -11.37
C GLY A 567 -13.05 -19.51 -12.70
N ALA A 568 -13.44 -18.49 -13.44
CA ALA A 568 -12.83 -18.07 -14.68
C ALA A 568 -12.22 -16.67 -14.54
N ALA A 569 -10.94 -16.50 -14.83
CA ALA A 569 -10.33 -15.17 -14.95
C ALA A 569 -10.74 -14.57 -16.30
N ALA A 570 -11.71 -13.67 -16.30
CA ALA A 570 -12.20 -13.02 -17.51
C ALA A 570 -11.15 -12.05 -18.08
N SER A 571 -11.00 -12.05 -19.40
CA SER A 571 -10.18 -11.06 -20.12
C SER A 571 -10.97 -9.78 -20.46
N ASP A 572 -12.28 -9.82 -20.32
CA ASP A 572 -13.20 -8.74 -20.67
C ASP A 572 -13.68 -7.98 -19.43
N LEU A 573 -13.23 -6.75 -19.29
CA LEU A 573 -13.68 -5.83 -18.24
C LEU A 573 -15.21 -5.60 -18.24
N LYS A 574 -15.89 -5.83 -19.37
CA LYS A 574 -17.35 -5.73 -19.44
C LYS A 574 -18.03 -6.84 -18.65
N PHE A 575 -17.53 -8.08 -18.77
CA PHE A 575 -18.05 -9.20 -18.01
C PHE A 575 -17.84 -9.00 -16.51
N GLU A 576 -16.63 -8.62 -16.10
CA GLU A 576 -16.34 -8.33 -14.67
C GLU A 576 -17.26 -7.25 -14.12
N ARG A 577 -17.45 -6.18 -14.88
CA ARG A 577 -18.37 -5.10 -14.49
C ARG A 577 -19.80 -5.61 -14.29
N GLU A 578 -20.34 -6.38 -15.24
CA GLU A 578 -21.72 -6.90 -15.14
C GLU A 578 -21.86 -7.83 -13.93
N LEU A 579 -20.86 -8.67 -13.63
CA LEU A 579 -20.86 -9.57 -12.47
C LEU A 579 -20.81 -8.77 -11.15
N ILE A 580 -19.95 -7.78 -11.07
CA ILE A 580 -19.85 -6.90 -9.88
C ILE A 580 -21.12 -6.09 -9.68
N HIS A 581 -21.70 -5.55 -10.74
CA HIS A 581 -22.97 -4.81 -10.68
C HIS A 581 -24.14 -5.73 -10.30
N TYR A 582 -24.15 -6.98 -10.75
CA TYR A 582 -25.12 -7.97 -10.32
C TYR A 582 -24.96 -8.28 -8.81
N ALA A 583 -23.76 -8.49 -8.33
CA ALA A 583 -23.48 -8.66 -6.91
C ALA A 583 -23.92 -7.44 -6.09
N ALA A 584 -23.66 -6.23 -6.59
CA ALA A 584 -24.12 -4.98 -5.97
C ALA A 584 -25.65 -4.88 -5.90
N SER A 585 -26.36 -5.29 -6.94
CA SER A 585 -27.81 -5.31 -6.95
C SER A 585 -28.38 -6.31 -5.93
N LEU A 586 -27.77 -7.48 -5.77
CA LEU A 586 -28.13 -8.45 -4.73
C LEU A 586 -27.90 -7.93 -3.31
N ALA A 587 -26.90 -7.06 -3.15
CA ALA A 587 -26.59 -6.36 -1.90
C ALA A 587 -27.49 -5.12 -1.65
N GLY A 588 -28.45 -4.84 -2.54
CA GLY A 588 -29.32 -3.66 -2.44
C GLY A 588 -28.57 -2.32 -2.59
N LEU A 589 -27.46 -2.31 -3.33
CA LEU A 589 -26.71 -1.10 -3.62
C LEU A 589 -27.25 -0.48 -4.93
N PRO A 590 -27.64 0.82 -4.90
CA PRO A 590 -28.08 1.50 -6.12
C PRO A 590 -26.93 1.68 -7.09
N LEU A 591 -27.16 1.44 -8.37
CA LEU A 591 -26.24 1.72 -9.45
C LEU A 591 -26.69 3.00 -10.18
N LEU A 592 -25.73 3.86 -10.55
CA LEU A 592 -25.97 5.07 -11.33
C LEU A 592 -26.20 4.76 -12.82
#